data_61da7f62154491ad152fdaf4fa32a9b1
#
_entry.id   61da7f62154491ad152fdaf4fa32a9b1
#
_cell.length_a   1.000
_cell.length_b   1.000
_cell.length_c   1.000
_cell.angle_alpha   90.00
_cell.angle_beta   90.00
_cell.angle_gamma   90.00
#
_symmetry.space_group_name_H-M   'P 1'
#
loop_
_entity.id
_entity.type
_entity.pdbx_description
1 polymer ?
#
loop_
_entity_poly.entity_id
_entity_poly.type
_entity_poly.pdbx_seq_one_letter_code
_entity_poly.pdbx_strand_id
1 'polypeptide(L)'
;MFDNLASLVGVKTGDADCWTELQRFLLIQRHDSRAMLLVHLANKQGLQRGTNRREDVLDLVMALKRPADYQPKDGARFELHFEKARGLYGEAADPIEAKLETDNLGVARWSWRPLHLGELERVSALLKDGLSPLQIAQELGISRAKSYRLRKRVMETGLLG
;
A
#
# COMPACT_ATOMS: atom_id res chain seq x y z
N MET A 1 -10.69 -16.73 -1.92
CA MET A 1 -10.12 -15.57 -2.64
C MET A 1 -10.75 -15.49 -4.01
N PHE A 2 -11.21 -14.31 -4.43
CA PHE A 2 -11.73 -14.05 -5.79
C PHE A 2 -10.82 -13.03 -6.47
N ASP A 3 -10.20 -13.43 -7.56
CA ASP A 3 -9.32 -12.64 -8.42
C ASP A 3 -9.91 -12.66 -9.84
N ASN A 4 -10.41 -11.58 -10.37
CA ASN A 4 -10.63 -10.25 -9.82
C ASN A 4 -12.16 -9.97 -9.71
N LEU A 5 -12.52 -8.90 -9.04
CA LEU A 5 -13.93 -8.51 -8.83
C LEU A 5 -14.71 -8.34 -10.14
N ALA A 6 -14.05 -7.87 -11.20
CA ALA A 6 -14.68 -7.68 -12.51
C ALA A 6 -15.11 -9.00 -13.17
N SER A 7 -14.38 -10.10 -12.95
CA SER A 7 -14.74 -11.43 -13.46
C SER A 7 -15.91 -12.04 -12.69
N LEU A 8 -16.11 -11.65 -11.43
CA LEU A 8 -17.18 -12.16 -10.59
C LEU A 8 -18.54 -11.54 -10.92
N VAL A 9 -18.56 -10.27 -11.31
CA VAL A 9 -19.78 -9.47 -11.45
C VAL A 9 -20.22 -9.33 -12.93
N GLY A 10 -19.48 -9.95 -13.88
CA GLY A 10 -19.73 -9.79 -15.32
C GLY A 10 -19.26 -8.44 -15.87
N VAL A 11 -19.21 -8.33 -17.17
CA VAL A 11 -18.47 -7.31 -17.95
C VAL A 11 -18.87 -5.84 -17.70
N LYS A 12 -19.93 -5.55 -16.95
CA LYS A 12 -20.38 -4.18 -16.68
C LYS A 12 -20.22 -3.81 -15.21
N THR A 13 -18.98 -3.53 -14.81
CA THR A 13 -18.63 -3.08 -13.44
C THR A 13 -19.26 -1.73 -13.03
N GLY A 14 -20.15 -1.15 -13.83
CA GLY A 14 -20.91 0.06 -13.55
C GLY A 14 -22.36 -0.19 -13.14
N ASP A 15 -22.84 -1.43 -13.21
CA ASP A 15 -24.24 -1.76 -12.96
C ASP A 15 -24.51 -1.83 -11.44
N ALA A 16 -25.40 -0.97 -10.97
CA ALA A 16 -25.76 -0.88 -9.55
C ALA A 16 -26.40 -2.18 -9.03
N ASP A 17 -27.11 -2.89 -9.91
CA ASP A 17 -27.84 -4.12 -9.56
C ASP A 17 -26.88 -5.28 -9.27
N CYS A 18 -25.85 -5.45 -10.10
CA CYS A 18 -24.82 -6.47 -9.88
C CYS A 18 -24.05 -6.26 -8.55
N TRP A 19 -23.85 -4.98 -8.16
CA TRP A 19 -23.21 -4.69 -6.88
C TRP A 19 -24.11 -5.07 -5.70
N THR A 20 -25.41 -4.86 -5.80
CA THR A 20 -26.38 -5.18 -4.74
C THR A 20 -26.39 -6.68 -4.44
N GLU A 21 -26.33 -7.53 -5.46
CA GLU A 21 -26.26 -8.99 -5.27
C GLU A 21 -24.95 -9.44 -4.63
N LEU A 22 -23.83 -8.89 -5.09
CA LEU A 22 -22.53 -9.18 -4.47
C LEU A 22 -22.49 -8.70 -3.01
N GLN A 23 -23.01 -7.53 -2.73
CA GLN A 23 -23.10 -7.00 -1.37
C GLN A 23 -23.90 -7.94 -0.45
N ARG A 24 -25.07 -8.42 -0.93
CA ARG A 24 -25.87 -9.39 -0.20
C ARG A 24 -25.09 -10.67 0.07
N PHE A 25 -24.40 -11.20 -0.93
CA PHE A 25 -23.55 -12.38 -0.77
C PHE A 25 -22.46 -12.16 0.28
N LEU A 26 -21.75 -11.02 0.24
CA LEU A 26 -20.69 -10.69 1.21
C LEU A 26 -21.25 -10.59 2.65
N LEU A 27 -22.42 -9.99 2.82
CA LEU A 27 -23.08 -9.91 4.13
C LEU A 27 -23.46 -11.29 4.69
N ILE A 28 -23.92 -12.21 3.85
CA ILE A 28 -24.19 -13.60 4.25
C ILE A 28 -22.90 -14.30 4.69
N GLN A 29 -21.80 -14.16 3.91
CA GLN A 29 -20.53 -14.78 4.28
C GLN A 29 -20.00 -14.22 5.62
N ARG A 30 -20.15 -12.93 5.83
CA ARG A 30 -19.78 -12.29 7.09
C ARG A 30 -20.63 -12.78 8.27
N HIS A 31 -21.95 -12.91 8.08
CA HIS A 31 -22.85 -13.48 9.08
C HIS A 31 -22.44 -14.91 9.47
N ASP A 32 -22.02 -15.71 8.48
CA ASP A 32 -21.52 -17.07 8.67
C ASP A 32 -20.07 -17.13 9.18
N SER A 33 -19.49 -16.00 9.62
CA SER A 33 -18.12 -15.88 10.12
C SER A 33 -17.06 -16.36 9.11
N ARG A 34 -17.30 -16.18 7.80
CA ARG A 34 -16.37 -16.54 6.72
C ARG A 34 -15.59 -15.31 6.27
N ALA A 35 -14.27 -15.44 6.21
CA ALA A 35 -13.41 -14.41 5.64
C ALA A 35 -13.45 -14.45 4.11
N MET A 36 -13.66 -13.28 3.48
CA MET A 36 -13.67 -13.12 2.03
C MET A 36 -12.57 -12.15 1.60
N LEU A 37 -11.75 -12.57 0.64
CA LEU A 37 -10.73 -11.72 0.02
C LEU A 37 -11.14 -11.46 -1.43
N LEU A 38 -11.34 -10.19 -1.78
CA LEU A 38 -11.64 -9.72 -3.12
C LEU A 38 -10.43 -8.96 -3.66
N VAL A 39 -10.00 -9.30 -4.87
CA VAL A 39 -8.95 -8.58 -5.58
C VAL A 39 -9.59 -7.68 -6.63
N HIS A 40 -9.17 -6.43 -6.68
CA HIS A 40 -9.63 -5.46 -7.68
C HIS A 40 -8.44 -4.72 -8.28
N LEU A 41 -8.46 -4.56 -9.60
CA LEU A 41 -7.42 -3.81 -10.31
C LEU A 41 -7.74 -2.31 -10.25
N ALA A 42 -6.82 -1.53 -9.71
CA ALA A 42 -6.90 -0.07 -9.77
C ALA A 42 -6.79 0.42 -11.23
N ASN A 43 -7.35 1.60 -11.50
CA ASN A 43 -7.17 2.26 -12.79
C ASN A 43 -5.72 2.77 -12.94
N LYS A 44 -5.38 3.30 -14.14
CA LYS A 44 -4.03 3.85 -14.42
C LYS A 44 -3.61 5.01 -13.49
N GLN A 45 -4.56 5.63 -12.82
CA GLN A 45 -4.33 6.72 -11.86
C GLN A 45 -4.20 6.22 -10.41
N GLY A 46 -4.21 4.89 -10.20
CA GLY A 46 -4.17 4.28 -8.86
C GLY A 46 -5.48 4.41 -8.08
N LEU A 47 -6.54 4.90 -8.72
CA LEU A 47 -7.85 5.06 -8.09
C LEU A 47 -8.70 3.82 -8.33
N GLN A 48 -9.48 3.44 -7.31
CA GLN A 48 -10.46 2.38 -7.44
C GLN A 48 -11.57 2.81 -8.42
N ARG A 49 -11.90 1.96 -9.39
CA ARG A 49 -13.06 2.19 -10.26
C ARG A 49 -14.33 1.87 -9.50
N GLY A 50 -15.15 2.88 -9.22
CA GLY A 50 -16.48 2.72 -8.65
C GLY A 50 -16.78 3.69 -7.52
N THR A 51 -18.02 3.62 -7.02
CA THR A 51 -18.50 4.50 -5.95
C THR A 51 -18.01 4.01 -4.58
N ASN A 52 -17.80 4.96 -3.64
CA ASN A 52 -17.44 4.71 -2.23
C ASN A 52 -18.40 3.73 -1.53
N ARG A 53 -19.62 3.55 -2.04
CA ARG A 53 -20.62 2.59 -1.55
C ARG A 53 -20.13 1.12 -1.57
N ARG A 54 -19.11 0.79 -2.40
CA ARG A 54 -18.56 -0.57 -2.46
C ARG A 54 -17.75 -0.93 -1.22
N GLU A 55 -17.22 0.07 -0.55
CA GLU A 55 -16.39 -0.14 0.64
C GLU A 55 -17.21 -0.28 1.92
N ASP A 56 -18.50 0.07 1.92
CA ASP A 56 -19.34 0.08 3.13
C ASP A 56 -19.43 -1.29 3.79
N VAL A 57 -19.46 -2.36 3.01
CA VAL A 57 -19.55 -3.74 3.49
C VAL A 57 -18.20 -4.40 3.79
N LEU A 58 -17.09 -3.75 3.42
CA LEU A 58 -15.75 -4.27 3.65
C LEU A 58 -15.23 -3.83 5.02
N ASP A 59 -14.59 -4.74 5.73
CA ASP A 59 -13.94 -4.43 7.01
C ASP A 59 -12.54 -3.85 6.79
N LEU A 60 -11.87 -4.32 5.73
CA LEU A 60 -10.51 -3.93 5.39
C LEU A 60 -10.43 -3.62 3.90
N VAL A 61 -9.80 -2.51 3.54
CA VAL A 61 -9.42 -2.15 2.18
C VAL A 61 -7.93 -1.86 2.17
N MET A 62 -7.20 -2.64 1.38
CA MET A 62 -5.75 -2.52 1.23
C MET A 62 -5.40 -2.12 -0.19
N ALA A 63 -4.61 -1.07 -0.35
CA ALA A 63 -4.04 -0.67 -1.64
C ALA A 63 -2.58 -1.06 -1.72
N LEU A 64 -2.22 -1.79 -2.78
CA LEU A 64 -0.82 -2.06 -3.12
C LEU A 64 -0.35 -0.99 -4.10
N LYS A 65 0.64 -0.21 -3.70
CA LYS A 65 1.18 0.90 -4.50
C LYS A 65 2.64 0.64 -4.82
N ARG A 66 3.07 1.06 -6.00
CA ARG A 66 4.48 1.02 -6.36
C ARG A 66 5.19 2.18 -5.68
N PRO A 67 6.33 1.96 -4.98
CA PRO A 67 7.13 3.05 -4.41
C PRO A 67 7.53 4.07 -5.48
N ALA A 68 7.63 5.34 -5.10
CA ALA A 68 8.01 6.41 -6.04
C ALA A 68 9.41 6.21 -6.62
N ASP A 69 10.32 5.63 -5.85
CA ASP A 69 11.71 5.32 -6.20
C ASP A 69 11.89 3.90 -6.78
N TYR A 70 10.79 3.21 -7.13
CA TYR A 70 10.83 1.86 -7.68
C TYR A 70 11.60 1.80 -9.00
N GLN A 71 12.48 0.80 -9.10
CA GLN A 71 13.16 0.45 -10.34
C GLN A 71 12.87 -1.01 -10.73
N PRO A 72 12.86 -1.36 -12.04
CA PRO A 72 12.58 -2.74 -12.48
C PRO A 72 13.46 -3.81 -11.84
N LYS A 73 14.70 -3.44 -11.47
CA LYS A 73 15.63 -4.34 -10.75
C LYS A 73 15.19 -4.68 -9.33
N ASP A 74 14.27 -3.89 -8.74
CA ASP A 74 13.76 -4.14 -7.40
C ASP A 74 12.83 -5.35 -7.34
N GLY A 75 12.38 -5.87 -8.49
CA GLY A 75 11.51 -7.02 -8.57
C GLY A 75 10.14 -6.77 -7.92
N ALA A 76 9.68 -7.71 -7.11
CA ALA A 76 8.42 -7.59 -6.38
C ALA A 76 8.62 -6.73 -5.12
N ARG A 77 8.49 -5.41 -5.27
CA ARG A 77 8.54 -4.41 -4.19
C ARG A 77 7.32 -3.51 -4.28
N PHE A 78 6.61 -3.33 -3.17
CA PHE A 78 5.41 -2.49 -3.10
C PHE A 78 5.19 -1.94 -1.70
N GLU A 79 4.40 -0.88 -1.63
CA GLU A 79 3.86 -0.33 -0.40
C GLU A 79 2.43 -0.83 -0.22
N LEU A 80 2.09 -1.29 0.98
CA LEU A 80 0.73 -1.65 1.37
C LEU A 80 0.17 -0.55 2.25
N HIS A 81 -0.94 0.04 1.81
CA HIS A 81 -1.65 1.09 2.53
C HIS A 81 -3.03 0.59 2.92
N PHE A 82 -3.44 0.87 4.17
CA PHE A 82 -4.77 0.60 4.65
C PHE A 82 -5.68 1.81 4.35
N GLU A 83 -6.52 1.72 3.32
CA GLU A 83 -7.49 2.78 2.98
C GLU A 83 -8.72 2.71 3.88
N LYS A 84 -9.05 1.51 4.39
CA LYS A 84 -10.04 1.26 5.41
C LYS A 84 -9.54 0.13 6.31
N ALA A 85 -9.66 0.28 7.61
CA ALA A 85 -9.16 -0.68 8.59
C ALA A 85 -10.09 -0.74 9.80
N ARG A 86 -11.19 -1.48 9.69
CA ARG A 86 -12.05 -1.73 10.86
C ARG A 86 -11.38 -2.75 11.78
N GLY A 87 -11.21 -2.39 13.04
CA GLY A 87 -10.61 -3.27 14.04
C GLY A 87 -9.07 -3.31 14.03
N LEU A 88 -8.39 -2.52 13.18
CA LEU A 88 -6.95 -2.28 13.26
C LEU A 88 -6.69 -0.86 13.75
N TYR A 89 -5.82 -0.71 14.74
CA TYR A 89 -5.51 0.57 15.38
C TYR A 89 -4.01 0.71 15.63
N GLY A 90 -3.54 1.95 15.69
CA GLY A 90 -2.13 2.25 15.96
C GLY A 90 -1.20 1.66 14.90
N GLU A 91 -0.08 1.10 15.33
CA GLU A 91 0.96 0.54 14.46
C GLU A 91 0.47 -0.60 13.55
N ALA A 92 -0.59 -1.33 13.94
CA ALA A 92 -1.18 -2.38 13.12
C ALA A 92 -1.85 -1.85 11.84
N ALA A 93 -2.21 -0.56 11.82
CA ALA A 93 -2.80 0.12 10.66
C ALA A 93 -1.77 0.98 9.89
N ASP A 94 -0.52 1.01 10.34
CA ASP A 94 0.53 1.75 9.64
C ASP A 94 0.85 1.12 8.29
N PRO A 95 1.11 1.94 7.27
CA PRO A 95 1.52 1.42 5.98
C PRO A 95 2.89 0.74 6.06
N ILE A 96 3.05 -0.34 5.31
CA ILE A 96 4.29 -1.11 5.25
C ILE A 96 4.86 -1.14 3.84
N GLU A 97 6.17 -1.26 3.73
CA GLU A 97 6.87 -1.63 2.51
C GLU A 97 7.19 -3.12 2.56
N ALA A 98 6.83 -3.86 1.51
CA ALA A 98 7.15 -5.28 1.36
C ALA A 98 8.01 -5.50 0.11
N LYS A 99 8.96 -6.44 0.23
CA LYS A 99 9.89 -6.80 -0.85
C LYS A 99 10.11 -8.30 -0.86
N LEU A 100 10.10 -8.90 -2.04
CA LEU A 100 10.53 -10.28 -2.25
C LEU A 100 12.03 -10.28 -2.57
N GLU A 101 12.82 -10.90 -1.71
CA GLU A 101 14.26 -11.02 -1.87
C GLU A 101 14.63 -12.48 -2.09
N THR A 102 15.58 -12.72 -2.99
CA THR A 102 16.11 -14.06 -3.25
C THR A 102 17.51 -14.12 -2.65
N ASP A 103 17.73 -15.08 -1.78
CA ASP A 103 19.04 -15.30 -1.16
C ASP A 103 20.05 -15.97 -2.14
N ASN A 104 21.29 -16.10 -1.70
CA ASN A 104 22.36 -16.69 -2.51
C ASN A 104 22.13 -18.18 -2.87
N LEU A 105 21.17 -18.83 -2.22
CA LEU A 105 20.76 -20.21 -2.47
C LEU A 105 19.54 -20.29 -3.40
N GLY A 106 19.05 -19.15 -3.90
CA GLY A 106 17.87 -19.07 -4.77
C GLY A 106 16.53 -19.15 -4.02
N VAL A 107 16.54 -19.10 -2.68
CA VAL A 107 15.29 -19.13 -1.89
C VAL A 107 14.68 -17.74 -1.81
N ALA A 108 13.45 -17.60 -2.29
CA ALA A 108 12.71 -16.37 -2.23
C ALA A 108 12.04 -16.20 -0.84
N ARG A 109 12.22 -15.03 -0.23
CA ARG A 109 11.65 -14.66 1.07
C ARG A 109 11.03 -13.27 1.01
N TRP A 110 9.86 -13.12 1.61
CA TRP A 110 9.26 -11.81 1.84
C TRP A 110 9.90 -11.16 3.06
N SER A 111 10.38 -9.94 2.89
CA SER A 111 10.71 -9.01 3.96
C SER A 111 9.68 -7.87 3.98
N TRP A 112 9.43 -7.32 5.15
CA TRP A 112 8.54 -6.16 5.30
C TRP A 112 9.01 -5.28 6.45
N ARG A 113 8.69 -3.99 6.35
CA ARG A 113 8.99 -3.00 7.39
C ARG A 113 7.97 -1.87 7.37
N PRO A 114 7.75 -1.18 8.49
CA PRO A 114 6.94 0.04 8.49
C PRO A 114 7.46 1.05 7.45
N LEU A 115 6.56 1.61 6.66
CA LEU A 115 6.94 2.50 5.55
C LEU A 115 7.72 3.73 6.04
N HIS A 116 7.34 4.29 7.19
CA HIS A 116 8.01 5.45 7.77
C HIS A 116 9.48 5.18 8.14
N LEU A 117 9.83 3.96 8.57
CA LEU A 117 11.22 3.59 8.85
C LEU A 117 12.03 3.51 7.56
N GLY A 118 11.50 2.87 6.53
CA GLY A 118 12.14 2.83 5.22
C GLY A 118 12.32 4.21 4.60
N GLU A 119 11.37 5.12 4.78
CA GLU A 119 11.51 6.52 4.35
C GLU A 119 12.62 7.25 5.11
N LEU A 120 12.70 7.07 6.44
CA LEU A 120 13.74 7.70 7.25
C LEU A 120 15.14 7.20 6.89
N GLU A 121 15.30 5.89 6.66
CA GLU A 121 16.57 5.30 6.23
C GLU A 121 17.03 5.85 4.87
N ARG A 122 16.10 5.92 3.89
CA ARG A 122 16.40 6.51 2.57
C ARG A 122 16.81 7.96 2.67
N VAL A 123 16.08 8.76 3.45
CA VAL A 123 16.43 10.18 3.68
C VAL A 123 17.76 10.29 4.41
N SER A 124 18.04 9.44 5.38
CA SER A 124 19.33 9.41 6.09
C SER A 124 20.49 9.13 5.14
N ALA A 125 20.36 8.12 4.27
CA ALA A 125 21.39 7.81 3.27
C ALA A 125 21.67 9.01 2.34
N LEU A 126 20.62 9.62 1.78
CA LEU A 126 20.77 10.78 0.89
C LEU A 126 21.36 12.03 1.60
N LEU A 127 21.06 12.20 2.90
CA LEU A 127 21.69 13.25 3.71
C LEU A 127 23.18 12.97 3.96
N LYS A 128 23.58 11.71 4.18
CA LYS A 128 24.98 11.29 4.29
C LYS A 128 25.74 11.52 2.98
N ASP A 129 25.07 11.35 1.85
CA ASP A 129 25.61 11.65 0.51
C ASP A 129 25.66 13.17 0.22
N GLY A 130 25.26 14.01 1.18
CA GLY A 130 25.34 15.48 1.09
C GLY A 130 24.19 16.16 0.37
N LEU A 131 23.11 15.44 0.03
CA LEU A 131 21.97 16.03 -0.66
C LEU A 131 21.20 16.98 0.26
N SER A 132 20.81 18.12 -0.31
CA SER A 132 19.91 19.07 0.35
C SER A 132 18.46 18.51 0.41
N PRO A 133 17.61 18.99 1.34
CA PRO A 133 16.22 18.56 1.40
C PRO A 133 15.43 18.77 0.10
N LEU A 134 15.81 19.78 -0.69
CA LEU A 134 15.20 20.05 -1.98
C LEU A 134 15.54 18.96 -3.01
N GLN A 135 16.80 18.56 -3.07
CA GLN A 135 17.26 17.45 -3.94
C GLN A 135 16.65 16.12 -3.50
N ILE A 136 16.58 15.86 -2.18
CA ILE A 136 15.92 14.68 -1.62
C ILE A 136 14.43 14.64 -2.02
N ALA A 137 13.74 15.79 -1.99
CA ALA A 137 12.34 15.86 -2.41
C ALA A 137 12.17 15.47 -3.89
N GLN A 138 13.09 15.88 -4.76
CA GLN A 138 13.11 15.55 -6.18
C GLN A 138 13.44 14.07 -6.41
N GLU A 139 14.46 13.55 -5.74
CA GLU A 139 14.92 12.17 -5.87
C GLU A 139 13.86 11.16 -5.42
N LEU A 140 13.21 11.42 -4.30
CA LEU A 140 12.18 10.55 -3.73
C LEU A 140 10.76 10.81 -4.24
N GLY A 141 10.56 11.81 -5.11
CA GLY A 141 9.23 12.16 -5.62
C GLY A 141 8.25 12.63 -4.54
N ILE A 142 8.74 13.22 -3.45
CA ILE A 142 7.94 13.68 -2.31
C ILE A 142 7.85 15.21 -2.28
N SER A 143 6.86 15.75 -1.53
CA SER A 143 6.75 17.20 -1.36
C SER A 143 7.93 17.76 -0.54
N ARG A 144 8.30 19.02 -0.80
CA ARG A 144 9.33 19.74 -0.04
C ARG A 144 9.04 19.70 1.47
N ALA A 145 7.80 19.97 1.84
CA ALA A 145 7.38 19.96 3.26
C ALA A 145 7.60 18.58 3.91
N LYS A 146 7.33 17.48 3.18
CA LYS A 146 7.59 16.12 3.66
C LYS A 146 9.09 15.87 3.83
N SER A 147 9.93 16.27 2.86
CA SER A 147 11.38 16.11 2.94
C SER A 147 11.98 16.84 4.14
N TYR A 148 11.58 18.09 4.42
CA TYR A 148 12.03 18.81 5.61
C TYR A 148 11.61 18.14 6.92
N ARG A 149 10.37 17.62 7.00
CA ARG A 149 9.90 16.89 8.19
C ARG A 149 10.71 15.60 8.41
N LEU A 150 10.96 14.84 7.36
CA LEU A 150 11.75 13.61 7.44
C LEU A 150 13.21 13.90 7.85
N ARG A 151 13.84 14.93 7.27
CA ARG A 151 15.17 15.38 7.73
C ARG A 151 15.20 15.68 9.23
N LYS A 152 14.21 16.43 9.72
CA LYS A 152 14.11 16.74 11.16
C LYS A 152 14.02 15.45 12.00
N ARG A 153 13.18 14.50 11.60
CA ARG A 153 13.04 13.21 12.31
C ARG A 153 14.31 12.37 12.24
N VAL A 154 15.03 12.34 11.13
CA VAL A 154 16.33 11.66 11.00
C VAL A 154 17.35 12.22 11.99
N MET A 155 17.37 13.55 12.16
CA MET A 155 18.25 14.19 13.15
C MET A 155 17.86 13.86 14.58
N GLU A 156 16.55 13.81 14.89
CA GLU A 156 16.02 13.48 16.22
C GLU A 156 16.24 11.99 16.59
N THR A 157 16.22 11.09 15.62
CA THR A 157 16.41 9.64 15.82
C THR A 157 17.87 9.18 15.83
N GLY A 158 18.81 10.10 15.55
CA GLY A 158 20.24 9.77 15.54
C GLY A 158 20.69 8.90 14.37
N LEU A 159 19.86 8.73 13.34
CA LEU A 159 20.19 7.91 12.17
C LEU A 159 21.31 8.47 11.27
N LEU A 160 21.84 9.66 11.59
CA LEU A 160 22.98 10.27 10.91
C LEU A 160 24.34 9.92 11.57
N GLY A 161 24.31 9.24 12.74
CA GLY A 161 25.50 8.83 13.47
C GLY A 161 26.24 7.66 12.81
#